data_c9566cc64c083a3a75926f1b566daa21
#
_entry.id   c9566cc64c083a3a75926f1b566daa21
#
_cell.length_a   1.000
_cell.length_b   1.000
_cell.length_c   1.000
_cell.angle_alpha   90.00
_cell.angle_beta   90.00
_cell.angle_gamma   90.00
#
_symmetry.space_group_name_H-M   'P 1'
#
loop_
_entity.id
_entity.type
_entity.pdbx_description
1 polymer ?
#
loop_
_entity_poly.entity_id
_entity_poly.type
_entity_poly.pdbx_seq_one_letter_code
_entity_poly.pdbx_strand_id
1 'polypeptide(L)'
;VPRKMSKTWYMTAIEDDLIKVRNPEFPKNYIEHIKENIGKVDYIFVSSHKEVREALLEAEIPFTLIVPARDMKAEWIGRCWLRGSGEDFCKMLNINWDKWMDEIIEDGRLNVKYLTYANTYILTLIDCKKI
;
A
#
# COMPACT_ATOMS: atom_id res chain seq x y z
N VAL A 1 -17.35 17.02 -9.26
CA VAL A 1 -17.38 15.60 -9.59
C VAL A 1 -17.57 14.81 -8.31
N PRO A 2 -18.61 14.02 -8.19
CA PRO A 2 -18.73 13.19 -7.00
C PRO A 2 -17.50 12.29 -6.89
N ARG A 3 -16.90 12.28 -5.71
CA ARG A 3 -15.79 11.38 -5.45
C ARG A 3 -16.29 9.94 -5.64
N LYS A 4 -15.60 9.20 -6.47
CA LYS A 4 -15.84 7.78 -6.56
C LYS A 4 -15.58 7.16 -5.19
N MET A 5 -16.50 6.35 -4.74
CA MET A 5 -16.29 5.59 -3.51
C MET A 5 -15.10 4.68 -3.65
N SER A 6 -14.23 4.68 -2.64
CA SER A 6 -13.11 3.78 -2.56
C SER A 6 -13.58 2.33 -2.39
N LYS A 7 -12.79 1.38 -2.90
CA LYS A 7 -13.03 -0.05 -2.63
C LYS A 7 -12.90 -0.40 -1.15
N THR A 8 -12.18 0.41 -0.39
CA THR A 8 -11.93 0.20 1.05
C THR A 8 -12.97 0.89 1.92
N TRP A 9 -13.34 2.13 1.54
CA TRP A 9 -14.22 2.98 2.34
C TRP A 9 -15.28 3.62 1.46
N TYR A 10 -16.43 3.88 2.02
CA TYR A 10 -17.47 4.67 1.37
C TYR A 10 -18.12 5.61 2.39
N MET A 11 -18.80 6.63 1.86
CA MET A 11 -19.53 7.59 2.68
C MET A 11 -20.99 7.17 2.76
N THR A 12 -21.55 7.23 3.95
CA THR A 12 -22.97 7.01 4.16
C THR A 12 -23.54 8.14 5.00
N ALA A 13 -24.82 8.42 4.80
CA ALA A 13 -25.54 9.44 5.58
C ALA A 13 -26.25 8.76 6.75
N ILE A 14 -26.00 9.28 7.95
CA ILE A 14 -26.71 8.90 9.17
C ILE A 14 -27.15 10.18 9.85
N GLU A 15 -28.46 10.39 10.02
CA GLU A 15 -29.01 11.61 10.65
C GLU A 15 -28.47 12.90 10.07
N ASP A 16 -28.45 13.01 8.73
CA ASP A 16 -27.94 14.14 7.96
C ASP A 16 -26.42 14.36 8.02
N ASP A 17 -25.68 13.57 8.78
CA ASP A 17 -24.21 13.61 8.78
C ASP A 17 -23.64 12.56 7.83
N LEU A 18 -22.56 12.94 7.10
CA LEU A 18 -21.83 12.00 6.27
C LEU A 18 -20.75 11.28 7.09
N ILE A 19 -20.85 9.96 7.17
CA ILE A 19 -19.92 9.14 7.91
C ILE A 19 -19.13 8.26 6.95
N LYS A 20 -17.81 8.21 7.14
CA LYS A 20 -16.93 7.32 6.41
C LYS A 20 -17.06 5.90 6.99
N VAL A 21 -17.47 4.96 6.17
CA VAL A 21 -17.67 3.57 6.57
C VAL A 21 -16.77 2.67 5.75
N ARG A 22 -16.17 1.67 6.39
CA ARG A 22 -15.38 0.66 5.69
C ARG A 22 -16.31 -0.18 4.82
N ASN A 23 -15.91 -0.41 3.56
CA ASN A 23 -16.67 -1.28 2.66
C ASN A 23 -16.69 -2.71 3.24
N PRO A 24 -17.86 -3.29 3.53
CA PRO A 24 -17.96 -4.62 4.13
C PRO A 24 -17.47 -5.75 3.21
N GLU A 25 -17.40 -5.51 1.91
CA GLU A 25 -16.85 -6.47 0.94
C GLU A 25 -15.34 -6.46 0.85
N PHE A 26 -14.69 -5.46 1.43
CA PHE A 26 -13.23 -5.38 1.46
C PHE A 26 -12.66 -6.47 2.41
N PRO A 27 -11.59 -7.19 2.05
CA PRO A 27 -10.74 -7.03 0.86
C PRO A 27 -11.16 -7.84 -0.38
N LYS A 28 -12.22 -8.58 -0.32
CA LYS A 28 -12.66 -9.46 -1.42
C LYS A 28 -12.90 -8.69 -2.73
N ASN A 29 -13.64 -7.59 -2.65
CA ASN A 29 -13.92 -6.74 -3.82
C ASN A 29 -12.64 -6.18 -4.43
N TYR A 30 -11.67 -5.84 -3.60
CA TYR A 30 -10.36 -5.32 -4.03
C TYR A 30 -9.58 -6.39 -4.81
N ILE A 31 -9.57 -7.62 -4.31
CA ILE A 31 -8.91 -8.75 -4.96
C ILE A 31 -9.59 -9.11 -6.29
N GLU A 32 -10.91 -9.11 -6.33
CA GLU A 32 -11.65 -9.35 -7.57
C GLU A 32 -11.33 -8.32 -8.65
N HIS A 33 -11.23 -7.05 -8.26
CA HIS A 33 -10.84 -5.98 -9.18
C HIS A 33 -9.42 -6.18 -9.72
N ILE A 34 -8.49 -6.61 -8.88
CA ILE A 34 -7.13 -6.95 -9.32
C ILE A 34 -7.17 -8.09 -10.34
N LYS A 35 -7.91 -9.16 -10.06
CA LYS A 35 -8.02 -10.31 -10.95
C LYS A 35 -8.60 -9.93 -12.33
N GLU A 36 -9.57 -9.04 -12.36
CA GLU A 36 -10.17 -8.55 -13.60
C GLU A 36 -9.17 -7.81 -14.49
N ASN A 37 -8.14 -7.22 -13.89
CA ASN A 37 -7.16 -6.41 -14.62
C ASN A 37 -5.85 -7.15 -14.95
N ILE A 38 -5.66 -8.35 -14.42
CA ILE A 38 -4.48 -9.15 -14.75
C ILE A 38 -4.52 -9.51 -16.23
N GLY A 39 -3.44 -9.21 -16.93
CA GLY A 39 -3.34 -9.42 -18.37
C GLY A 39 -3.90 -8.30 -19.24
N LYS A 40 -4.55 -7.30 -18.63
CA LYS A 40 -5.10 -6.14 -19.36
C LYS A 40 -4.20 -4.91 -19.25
N VAL A 41 -3.35 -4.86 -18.23
CA VAL A 41 -2.43 -3.76 -17.96
C VAL A 41 -1.04 -4.29 -17.67
N ASP A 42 -0.02 -3.45 -17.85
CA ASP A 42 1.37 -3.86 -17.63
C ASP A 42 1.71 -3.96 -16.15
N TYR A 43 1.20 -3.03 -15.32
CA TYR A 43 1.46 -2.96 -13.89
C TYR A 43 0.17 -2.69 -13.14
N ILE A 44 0.05 -3.31 -11.97
CA ILE A 44 -1.02 -3.03 -11.03
C ILE A 44 -0.38 -2.62 -9.71
N PHE A 45 -0.58 -1.36 -9.31
CA PHE A 45 -0.09 -0.85 -8.03
C PHE A 45 -1.19 -0.99 -7.00
N VAL A 46 -0.85 -1.61 -5.88
CA VAL A 46 -1.82 -1.92 -4.84
C VAL A 46 -1.33 -1.41 -3.48
N SER A 47 -2.24 -1.34 -2.53
CA SER A 47 -1.90 -0.97 -1.16
C SER A 47 -0.97 -1.99 -0.51
N SER A 48 -0.02 -1.51 0.29
CA SER A 48 0.90 -2.35 1.06
C SER A 48 0.37 -2.74 2.45
N HIS A 49 -0.87 -2.41 2.77
CA HIS A 49 -1.46 -2.77 4.05
C HIS A 49 -1.46 -4.28 4.27
N LYS A 50 -1.25 -4.70 5.51
CA LYS A 50 -1.17 -6.11 5.88
C LYS A 50 -2.39 -6.91 5.41
N GLU A 51 -3.58 -6.34 5.56
CA GLU A 51 -4.82 -6.98 5.14
C GLU A 51 -4.86 -7.28 3.65
N VAL A 52 -4.37 -6.35 2.82
CA VAL A 52 -4.27 -6.55 1.36
C VAL A 52 -3.22 -7.60 1.03
N ARG A 53 -2.06 -7.56 1.69
CA ARG A 53 -1.02 -8.57 1.47
C ARG A 53 -1.49 -9.98 1.80
N GLU A 54 -2.16 -10.15 2.93
CA GLU A 54 -2.73 -11.44 3.32
C GLU A 54 -3.78 -11.93 2.30
N ALA A 55 -4.64 -11.04 1.84
CA ALA A 55 -5.65 -11.37 0.84
C ALA A 55 -5.03 -11.78 -0.50
N LEU A 56 -3.95 -11.12 -0.92
CA LEU A 56 -3.21 -11.49 -2.13
C LEU A 56 -2.57 -12.86 -2.00
N LEU A 57 -1.99 -13.16 -0.83
CA LEU A 57 -1.39 -14.47 -0.56
C LEU A 57 -2.45 -15.57 -0.56
N GLU A 58 -3.60 -15.35 0.06
CA GLU A 58 -4.71 -16.31 0.06
C GLU A 58 -5.26 -16.56 -1.35
N ALA A 59 -5.30 -15.52 -2.18
CA ALA A 59 -5.76 -15.62 -3.56
C ALA A 59 -4.69 -16.20 -4.51
N GLU A 60 -3.49 -16.51 -3.99
CA GLU A 60 -2.35 -17.00 -4.77
C GLU A 60 -1.96 -16.08 -5.93
N ILE A 61 -2.12 -14.76 -5.73
CA ILE A 61 -1.69 -13.75 -6.69
C ILE A 61 -0.26 -13.36 -6.38
N PRO A 62 0.72 -13.63 -7.26
CA PRO A 62 2.09 -13.22 -7.03
C PRO A 62 2.22 -11.70 -7.06
N PHE A 63 2.99 -11.16 -6.12
CA PHE A 63 3.25 -9.72 -6.05
C PHE A 63 4.64 -9.47 -5.46
N THR A 64 5.16 -8.28 -5.74
CA THR A 64 6.41 -7.80 -5.13
C THR A 64 6.09 -6.67 -4.18
N LEU A 65 6.48 -6.81 -2.92
CA LEU A 65 6.35 -5.76 -1.93
C LEU A 65 7.59 -4.86 -2.00
N ILE A 66 7.37 -3.57 -2.25
CA ILE A 66 8.44 -2.58 -2.31
C ILE A 66 8.30 -1.66 -1.10
N VAL A 67 9.32 -1.64 -0.27
CA VAL A 67 9.36 -0.83 0.94
C VAL A 67 10.69 -0.09 1.05
N PRO A 68 10.74 1.04 1.77
CA PRO A 68 12.02 1.68 2.05
C PRO A 68 12.87 0.79 2.95
N ALA A 69 14.17 0.82 2.77
CA ALA A 69 15.10 0.15 3.67
C ALA A 69 14.98 0.75 5.08
N ARG A 70 15.29 -0.06 6.10
CA ARG A 70 15.15 0.35 7.51
C ARG A 70 15.88 1.66 7.82
N ASP A 71 17.06 1.87 7.25
CA ASP A 71 17.89 3.05 7.47
C ASP A 71 17.39 4.30 6.74
N MET A 72 16.36 4.19 5.91
CA MET A 72 15.73 5.31 5.22
C MET A 72 14.58 5.95 6.01
N LYS A 73 14.41 5.60 7.28
CA LYS A 73 13.33 6.08 8.12
C LYS A 73 13.21 7.61 8.12
N ALA A 74 14.30 8.31 8.42
CA ALA A 74 14.31 9.77 8.52
C ALA A 74 13.97 10.42 7.17
N GLU A 75 14.53 9.93 6.09
CA GLU A 75 14.24 10.42 4.74
C GLU A 75 12.79 10.20 4.36
N TRP A 76 12.25 9.01 4.63
CA TRP A 76 10.88 8.68 4.28
C TRP A 76 9.87 9.51 5.05
N ILE A 77 10.09 9.67 6.35
CA ILE A 77 9.26 10.54 7.20
C ILE A 77 9.34 11.98 6.72
N GLY A 78 10.54 12.46 6.36
CA GLY A 78 10.73 13.79 5.78
C GLY A 78 9.94 14.00 4.49
N ARG A 79 9.91 13.01 3.61
CA ARG A 79 9.11 13.06 2.38
C ARG A 79 7.62 13.13 2.67
N CYS A 80 7.14 12.34 3.62
CA CYS A 80 5.74 12.37 4.04
C CYS A 80 5.37 13.73 4.62
N TRP A 81 6.24 14.32 5.43
CA TRP A 81 6.06 15.65 5.98
C TRP A 81 5.97 16.71 4.87
N LEU A 82 6.91 16.70 3.93
CA LEU A 82 6.94 17.64 2.81
C LEU A 82 5.73 17.49 1.88
N ARG A 83 5.21 16.27 1.76
CA ARG A 83 4.02 15.99 0.95
C ARG A 83 2.72 16.49 1.62
N GLY A 84 2.78 16.87 2.89
CA GLY A 84 1.59 17.32 3.62
C GLY A 84 0.76 16.20 4.23
N SER A 85 1.36 15.06 4.52
CA SER A 85 0.65 13.92 5.14
C SER A 85 0.18 14.18 6.57
N GLY A 86 0.71 15.22 7.23
CA GLY A 86 0.32 15.64 8.55
C GLY A 86 1.18 15.09 9.67
N GLU A 87 1.13 15.78 10.81
CA GLU A 87 1.95 15.44 11.98
C GLU A 87 1.60 14.08 12.56
N ASP A 88 0.31 13.75 12.66
CA ASP A 88 -0.14 12.49 13.25
C ASP A 88 0.31 11.29 12.42
N PHE A 89 0.26 11.40 11.10
CA PHE A 89 0.75 10.36 10.21
C PHE A 89 2.25 10.14 10.36
N CYS A 90 3.03 11.22 10.43
CA CYS A 90 4.48 11.14 10.59
C CYS A 90 4.86 10.54 11.96
N LYS A 91 4.13 10.88 13.02
CA LYS A 91 4.32 10.28 14.34
C LYS A 91 4.00 8.80 14.34
N MET A 92 2.93 8.41 13.68
CA MET A 92 2.54 7.00 13.52
C MET A 92 3.64 6.20 12.82
N LEU A 93 4.18 6.72 11.72
CA LEU A 93 5.30 6.08 11.03
C LEU A 93 6.53 5.95 11.93
N ASN A 94 6.86 7.01 12.66
CA ASN A 94 8.02 7.00 13.54
C ASN A 94 7.91 5.95 14.64
N ILE A 95 6.74 5.80 15.23
CA ILE A 95 6.50 4.86 16.32
C ILE A 95 6.49 3.42 15.83
N ASN A 96 5.89 3.16 14.66
CA ASN A 96 5.66 1.81 14.17
C ASN A 96 6.70 1.30 13.17
N TRP A 97 7.66 2.13 12.77
CA TRP A 97 8.60 1.81 11.70
C TRP A 97 9.33 0.48 11.91
N ASP A 98 9.98 0.33 13.06
CA ASP A 98 10.75 -0.88 13.36
C ASP A 98 9.87 -2.12 13.47
N LYS A 99 8.71 -1.99 14.09
CA LYS A 99 7.74 -3.08 14.20
C LYS A 99 7.28 -3.56 12.82
N TRP A 100 6.91 -2.63 11.95
CA TRP A 100 6.45 -2.98 10.62
C TRP A 100 7.56 -3.56 9.75
N MET A 101 8.80 -3.04 9.88
CA MET A 101 9.94 -3.59 9.17
C MET A 101 10.24 -5.02 9.65
N ASP A 102 10.18 -5.28 10.94
CA ASP A 102 10.37 -6.61 11.49
C ASP A 102 9.31 -7.59 10.99
N GLU A 103 8.05 -7.20 10.98
CA GLU A 103 6.95 -8.02 10.45
C GLU A 103 7.18 -8.40 8.98
N ILE A 104 7.66 -7.48 8.17
CA ILE A 104 7.93 -7.71 6.76
C ILE A 104 9.13 -8.62 6.57
N ILE A 105 10.21 -8.38 7.29
CA ILE A 105 11.45 -9.16 7.19
C ILE A 105 11.25 -10.61 7.65
N GLU A 106 10.46 -10.81 8.69
CA GLU A 106 10.17 -12.12 9.26
C GLU A 106 9.18 -12.94 8.43
N ASP A 107 8.41 -12.31 7.54
CA ASP A 107 7.43 -13.01 6.71
C ASP A 107 8.11 -13.61 5.48
N GLY A 108 8.47 -14.90 5.57
CA GLY A 108 9.13 -15.63 4.49
C GLY A 108 8.27 -15.86 3.25
N ARG A 109 6.99 -15.54 3.29
CA ARG A 109 6.09 -15.68 2.13
C ARG A 109 6.19 -14.50 1.15
N LEU A 110 6.81 -13.40 1.57
CA LEU A 110 6.86 -12.15 0.81
C LEU A 110 8.09 -12.09 -0.09
N ASN A 111 7.90 -11.63 -1.31
CA ASN A 111 8.98 -11.19 -2.19
C ASN A 111 9.16 -9.68 -1.97
N VAL A 112 10.22 -9.31 -1.26
CA VAL A 112 10.44 -7.91 -0.83
C VAL A 112 11.62 -7.31 -1.57
N LYS A 113 11.45 -6.09 -2.06
CA LYS A 113 12.52 -5.25 -2.59
C LYS A 113 12.58 -3.95 -1.79
N TYR A 114 13.79 -3.50 -1.52
CA TYR A 114 14.02 -2.33 -0.68
C TYR A 114 14.45 -1.12 -1.49
N LEU A 115 13.79 0.02 -1.25
CA LEU A 115 14.26 1.31 -1.73
C LEU A 115 15.40 1.76 -0.83
N THR A 116 16.53 2.10 -1.44
CA THR A 116 17.74 2.54 -0.73
C THR A 116 18.14 3.93 -1.21
N TYR A 117 19.17 4.52 -0.62
CA TYR A 117 19.71 5.80 -1.10
C TYR A 117 20.23 5.73 -2.53
N ALA A 118 20.70 4.58 -2.96
CA ALA A 118 21.14 4.36 -4.35
C ALA A 118 19.97 4.11 -5.29
N ASN A 119 18.88 3.48 -4.81
CA ASN A 119 17.71 3.11 -5.59
C ASN A 119 16.44 3.60 -4.87
N THR A 120 16.17 4.93 -4.96
CA THR A 120 15.09 5.57 -4.22
C THR A 120 13.75 5.60 -4.97
N TYR A 121 13.76 5.23 -6.24
CA TYR A 121 12.56 5.23 -7.06
C TYR A 121 12.18 3.81 -7.45
N ILE A 122 10.87 3.53 -7.48
CA ILE A 122 10.34 2.22 -7.86
C ILE A 122 10.89 1.75 -9.21
N LEU A 123 11.01 2.65 -10.18
CA LEU A 123 11.49 2.33 -11.52
C LEU A 123 12.93 1.81 -11.55
N THR A 124 13.71 2.04 -10.51
CA THR A 124 15.07 1.48 -10.42
C THR A 124 15.08 0.03 -9.94
N LEU A 125 13.97 -0.46 -9.38
CA LEU A 125 13.85 -1.80 -8.81
C LEU A 125 13.06 -2.77 -9.68
N ILE A 126 12.29 -2.26 -10.62
CA ILE A 126 11.46 -3.07 -11.51
C ILE A 126 11.93 -2.89 -12.95
N ASP A 127 11.78 -3.93 -13.74
CA ASP A 127 12.10 -3.87 -15.16
C ASP A 127 10.94 -3.17 -15.89
N CYS A 128 11.20 -1.95 -16.32
CA CYS A 128 10.24 -1.13 -17.04
C CYS A 128 10.47 -1.17 -18.56
N LYS A 129 11.12 -2.19 -19.06
CA LYS A 129 11.27 -2.34 -20.51
C LYS A 129 9.90 -2.50 -21.13
N LYS A 130 9.45 -1.43 -21.71
CA LYS A 130 8.28 -1.48 -22.56
C LYS A 130 8.68 -2.00 -23.92
N ILE A 131 7.93 -2.90 -24.31
CA ILE A 131 7.96 -3.39 -25.65
C ILE A 131 7.38 -2.34 -26.58
#